data_2bfb68062f86c07d7631f68aab191f76
#
_entry.id   2bfb68062f86c07d7631f68aab191f76
#
_cell.length_a   1.000
_cell.length_b   1.000
_cell.length_c   1.000
_cell.angle_alpha   90.00
_cell.angle_beta   90.00
_cell.angle_gamma   90.00
#
_symmetry.space_group_name_H-M   'P 1'
#
loop_
_entity.id
_entity.type
_entity.pdbx_description
1 polymer ?
#
loop_
_entity_poly.entity_id
_entity_poly.type
_entity_poly.pdbx_seq_one_letter_code
_entity_poly.pdbx_strand_id
1 'polypeptide(L)'
;MGKKAKQLDIVCLGNVVVDAVGVYVDAIPEEGALTLFDRVEMHLGGCASNTSMALGKLGLNVGLIAKVGTDGLGDYVASELSQHGVDVRGLRRSKADATSFSFVMVPSHGNRRILHTLAANKTFGPKDIDTKLFAGAKWVCVGGLALLPGLHGTDLAQVLKAAKKAGAQTAADTAINDRFSAKEWRELLEPSYPYLDVLFPSEIEAQAMTGHKDPRKICTTLHGYGVKIAGVKLGDKGCAVMSKEGYFEIPCYKVKCVDTCGAGDCFMAGLLAGLLRGYAPAEAARLGSAVSAHCVQAIGATTGIPALKKVLSFQKQSGRSKSA
;
A
#
# COMPACT_ATOMS: atom_id res chain seq x y z
N MET A 1 0.08 23.08 28.15
CA MET A 1 0.89 23.34 26.94
C MET A 1 0.66 22.19 25.96
N GLY A 2 -0.13 22.41 24.89
CA GLY A 2 -0.36 21.41 23.87
C GLY A 2 0.94 21.06 23.14
N LYS A 3 1.31 19.78 23.11
CA LYS A 3 2.44 19.32 22.27
C LYS A 3 2.21 19.79 20.84
N LYS A 4 3.08 20.62 20.29
CA LYS A 4 3.08 20.96 18.86
C LYS A 4 2.98 19.65 18.07
N ALA A 5 1.99 19.54 17.17
CA ALA A 5 1.85 18.37 16.34
C ALA A 5 3.18 18.11 15.59
N LYS A 6 3.67 16.88 15.67
CA LYS A 6 4.95 16.50 15.07
C LYS A 6 4.84 16.64 13.54
N GLN A 7 5.86 17.20 12.91
CA GLN A 7 5.91 17.28 11.45
C GLN A 7 5.95 15.88 10.85
N LEU A 8 5.15 15.66 9.82
CA LEU A 8 5.08 14.38 9.13
C LEU A 8 6.22 14.26 8.11
N ASP A 9 6.86 13.10 8.06
CA ASP A 9 7.82 12.78 7.01
C ASP A 9 7.07 12.32 5.74
N ILE A 10 6.02 11.52 5.93
CA ILE A 10 5.20 10.93 4.86
C ILE A 10 3.72 11.08 5.23
N VAL A 11 2.91 11.45 4.25
CA VAL A 11 1.45 11.35 4.31
C VAL A 11 1.00 10.22 3.39
N CYS A 12 0.46 9.15 3.97
CA CYS A 12 -0.26 8.13 3.21
C CYS A 12 -1.70 8.60 2.98
N LEU A 13 -2.26 8.25 1.84
CA LEU A 13 -3.60 8.63 1.43
C LEU A 13 -4.23 7.45 0.69
N GLY A 14 -5.45 7.08 1.06
CA GLY A 14 -6.13 6.04 0.31
C GLY A 14 -7.04 5.12 1.12
N ASN A 15 -7.13 3.87 0.68
CA ASN A 15 -8.08 2.92 1.24
C ASN A 15 -7.66 2.37 2.60
N VAL A 16 -8.67 2.20 3.44
CA VAL A 16 -8.61 1.52 4.74
C VAL A 16 -9.72 0.48 4.79
N VAL A 17 -9.44 -0.70 5.29
CA VAL A 17 -10.39 -1.80 5.38
C VAL A 17 -10.24 -2.48 6.73
N VAL A 18 -11.33 -2.93 7.33
CA VAL A 18 -11.29 -3.87 8.44
C VAL A 18 -11.53 -5.26 7.89
N ASP A 19 -10.57 -6.16 8.07
CA ASP A 19 -10.63 -7.54 7.63
C ASP A 19 -11.00 -8.45 8.81
N ALA A 20 -12.18 -9.08 8.76
CA ALA A 20 -12.54 -10.18 9.66
C ALA A 20 -12.11 -11.49 9.01
N VAL A 21 -11.13 -12.14 9.59
CA VAL A 21 -10.58 -13.41 9.09
C VAL A 21 -11.24 -14.56 9.84
N GLY A 22 -12.15 -15.26 9.15
CA GLY A 22 -12.75 -16.51 9.64
C GLY A 22 -11.79 -17.68 9.39
N VAL A 23 -11.39 -18.37 10.46
CA VAL A 23 -10.44 -19.50 10.41
C VAL A 23 -11.21 -20.81 10.32
N TYR A 24 -10.78 -21.69 9.40
CA TYR A 24 -11.40 -22.98 9.09
C TYR A 24 -12.86 -22.86 8.61
N VAL A 25 -13.11 -21.91 7.72
CA VAL A 25 -14.38 -21.79 6.99
C VAL A 25 -14.33 -22.70 5.76
N ASP A 26 -14.64 -23.99 5.96
CA ASP A 26 -14.50 -25.01 4.93
C ASP A 26 -15.67 -25.06 3.95
N ALA A 27 -16.84 -24.57 4.35
CA ALA A 27 -18.02 -24.52 3.50
C ALA A 27 -18.79 -23.21 3.65
N ILE A 28 -19.38 -22.76 2.55
CA ILE A 28 -20.42 -21.73 2.56
C ILE A 28 -21.75 -22.47 2.72
N PRO A 29 -22.58 -22.15 3.73
CA PRO A 29 -23.85 -22.83 3.94
C PRO A 29 -24.82 -22.58 2.77
N GLU A 30 -25.72 -23.53 2.53
CA GLU A 30 -26.84 -23.31 1.63
C GLU A 30 -27.81 -22.26 2.17
N GLU A 31 -28.70 -21.75 1.33
CA GLU A 31 -29.68 -20.73 1.72
C GLU A 31 -30.52 -21.21 2.92
N GLY A 32 -30.59 -20.39 3.96
CA GLY A 32 -31.30 -20.70 5.20
C GLY A 32 -30.57 -21.65 6.18
N ALA A 33 -29.39 -22.16 5.82
CA ALA A 33 -28.58 -23.00 6.69
C ALA A 33 -27.53 -22.20 7.48
N LEU A 34 -26.98 -22.81 8.54
CA LEU A 34 -25.95 -22.29 9.39
C LEU A 34 -24.73 -23.20 9.36
N THR A 35 -23.55 -22.60 9.19
CA THR A 35 -22.27 -23.31 9.33
C THR A 35 -21.46 -22.69 10.48
N LEU A 36 -20.96 -23.53 11.37
CA LEU A 36 -20.02 -23.11 12.41
C LEU A 36 -18.59 -23.15 11.87
N PHE A 37 -17.76 -22.19 12.28
CA PHE A 37 -16.33 -22.16 12.03
C PHE A 37 -15.58 -21.87 13.34
N ASP A 38 -14.25 -22.06 13.35
CA ASP A 38 -13.47 -22.11 14.58
C ASP A 38 -13.42 -20.75 15.31
N ARG A 39 -12.91 -19.70 14.65
CA ARG A 39 -12.78 -18.38 15.25
C ARG A 39 -12.69 -17.26 14.21
N VAL A 40 -12.89 -16.03 14.65
CA VAL A 40 -12.66 -14.83 13.86
C VAL A 40 -11.52 -14.02 14.45
N GLU A 41 -10.66 -13.50 13.59
CA GLU A 41 -9.60 -12.56 13.94
C GLU A 41 -9.81 -11.25 13.19
N MET A 42 -9.71 -10.11 13.90
CA MET A 42 -9.87 -8.79 13.30
C MET A 42 -8.50 -8.22 12.98
N HIS A 43 -8.32 -7.78 11.74
CA HIS A 43 -7.10 -7.17 11.26
C HIS A 43 -7.39 -5.84 10.56
N LEU A 44 -6.45 -4.91 10.63
CA LEU A 44 -6.49 -3.71 9.82
C LEU A 44 -5.86 -4.03 8.46
N GLY A 45 -6.60 -3.77 7.40
CA GLY A 45 -6.22 -3.93 6.00
C GLY A 45 -6.38 -2.63 5.21
N GLY A 46 -6.18 -2.73 3.90
CA GLY A 46 -6.15 -1.60 2.97
C GLY A 46 -4.73 -1.08 2.72
N CYS A 47 -4.43 -0.78 1.46
CA CYS A 47 -3.05 -0.48 1.04
C CYS A 47 -2.48 0.76 1.75
N ALA A 48 -3.27 1.84 1.88
CA ALA A 48 -2.79 3.05 2.54
C ALA A 48 -2.57 2.86 4.04
N SER A 49 -3.46 2.14 4.74
CA SER A 49 -3.28 1.79 6.15
C SER A 49 -2.08 0.87 6.37
N ASN A 50 -1.94 -0.18 5.56
CA ASN A 50 -0.80 -1.10 5.65
C ASN A 50 0.53 -0.40 5.44
N THR A 51 0.64 0.43 4.38
CA THR A 51 1.84 1.23 4.12
C THR A 51 2.13 2.18 5.26
N SER A 52 1.11 2.87 5.81
CA SER A 52 1.30 3.81 6.92
C SER A 52 1.75 3.12 8.21
N MET A 53 1.15 1.98 8.56
CA MET A 53 1.57 1.19 9.72
C MET A 53 2.99 0.64 9.57
N ALA A 54 3.34 0.12 8.38
CA ALA A 54 4.70 -0.35 8.12
C ALA A 54 5.72 0.79 8.27
N LEU A 55 5.45 1.98 7.74
CA LEU A 55 6.28 3.18 7.91
C LEU A 55 6.42 3.59 9.40
N GLY A 56 5.31 3.57 10.14
CA GLY A 56 5.32 3.85 11.59
C GLY A 56 6.20 2.85 12.36
N LYS A 57 6.09 1.55 12.08
CA LYS A 57 6.96 0.50 12.66
C LYS A 57 8.42 0.66 12.27
N LEU A 58 8.72 1.21 11.09
CA LEU A 58 10.07 1.56 10.66
C LEU A 58 10.60 2.83 11.35
N GLY A 59 9.79 3.51 12.19
CA GLY A 59 10.19 4.66 13.00
C GLY A 59 10.05 6.02 12.32
N LEU A 60 9.23 6.13 11.26
CA LEU A 60 8.97 7.38 10.56
C LEU A 60 7.73 8.10 11.13
N ASN A 61 7.72 9.44 11.00
CA ASN A 61 6.54 10.23 11.34
C ASN A 61 5.56 10.19 10.17
N VAL A 62 4.54 9.35 10.26
CA VAL A 62 3.60 9.13 9.18
C VAL A 62 2.18 9.55 9.60
N GLY A 63 1.46 10.18 8.66
CA GLY A 63 0.04 10.46 8.78
C GLY A 63 -0.77 9.69 7.75
N LEU A 64 -2.03 9.40 8.07
CA LEU A 64 -2.96 8.78 7.14
C LEU A 64 -4.15 9.70 6.86
N ILE A 65 -4.45 9.91 5.59
CA ILE A 65 -5.67 10.53 5.09
C ILE A 65 -6.53 9.44 4.46
N ALA A 66 -7.66 9.14 5.07
CA ALA A 66 -8.59 8.12 4.63
C ALA A 66 -10.00 8.43 5.12
N LYS A 67 -10.99 7.64 4.70
CA LYS A 67 -12.39 7.80 5.10
C LYS A 67 -12.92 6.52 5.74
N VAL A 68 -13.59 6.68 6.88
CA VAL A 68 -14.25 5.60 7.61
C VAL A 68 -15.62 6.03 8.09
N GLY A 69 -16.46 5.11 8.47
CA GLY A 69 -17.75 5.39 9.11
C GLY A 69 -17.62 5.97 10.52
N THR A 70 -18.73 6.41 11.07
CA THR A 70 -18.88 6.75 12.51
C THR A 70 -19.28 5.51 13.33
N ASP A 71 -19.09 4.33 12.79
CA ASP A 71 -19.36 3.03 13.39
C ASP A 71 -18.19 2.51 14.24
N GLY A 72 -18.40 1.40 14.97
CA GLY A 72 -17.37 0.78 15.81
C GLY A 72 -16.14 0.28 15.03
N LEU A 73 -16.30 -0.09 13.74
CA LEU A 73 -15.17 -0.45 12.90
C LEU A 73 -14.29 0.76 12.58
N GLY A 74 -14.88 1.94 12.38
CA GLY A 74 -14.12 3.18 12.23
C GLY A 74 -13.37 3.57 13.51
N ASP A 75 -13.92 3.30 14.70
CA ASP A 75 -13.23 3.50 15.97
C ASP A 75 -12.06 2.52 16.13
N TYR A 76 -12.25 1.26 15.74
CA TYR A 76 -11.20 0.26 15.67
C TYR A 76 -10.04 0.70 14.77
N VAL A 77 -10.33 1.18 13.55
CA VAL A 77 -9.33 1.72 12.62
C VAL A 77 -8.52 2.84 13.26
N ALA A 78 -9.17 3.82 13.88
CA ALA A 78 -8.49 4.96 14.50
C ALA A 78 -7.57 4.51 15.66
N SER A 79 -8.04 3.57 16.47
CA SER A 79 -7.28 2.98 17.58
C SER A 79 -6.04 2.25 17.09
N GLU A 80 -6.19 1.31 16.15
CA GLU A 80 -5.10 0.51 15.62
C GLU A 80 -4.00 1.37 14.98
N LEU A 81 -4.39 2.32 14.12
CA LEU A 81 -3.44 3.26 13.50
C LEU A 81 -2.66 4.04 14.55
N SER A 82 -3.34 4.57 15.56
CA SER A 82 -2.73 5.37 16.63
C SER A 82 -1.75 4.54 17.47
N GLN A 83 -2.08 3.29 17.79
CA GLN A 83 -1.21 2.37 18.53
C GLN A 83 0.09 2.06 17.75
N HIS A 84 0.03 2.09 16.42
CA HIS A 84 1.20 1.91 15.55
C HIS A 84 1.92 3.21 15.18
N GLY A 85 1.60 4.32 15.89
CA GLY A 85 2.29 5.61 15.74
C GLY A 85 1.91 6.39 14.49
N VAL A 86 0.79 6.04 13.84
CA VAL A 86 0.25 6.77 12.70
C VAL A 86 -0.60 7.95 13.18
N ASP A 87 -0.35 9.13 12.63
CA ASP A 87 -1.17 10.32 12.88
C ASP A 87 -2.50 10.22 12.13
N VAL A 88 -3.59 10.16 12.89
CA VAL A 88 -4.95 9.96 12.37
C VAL A 88 -5.76 11.25 12.18
N ARG A 89 -5.13 12.44 12.26
CA ARG A 89 -5.82 13.73 12.06
C ARG A 89 -6.47 13.85 10.68
N GLY A 90 -5.94 13.13 9.69
CA GLY A 90 -6.50 13.02 8.33
C GLY A 90 -7.63 12.00 8.18
N LEU A 91 -8.00 11.28 9.24
CA LEU A 91 -9.05 10.26 9.15
C LEU A 91 -10.43 10.89 9.15
N ARG A 92 -11.08 10.95 7.99
CA ARG A 92 -12.41 11.53 7.80
C ARG A 92 -13.48 10.55 8.29
N ARG A 93 -14.35 11.03 9.20
CA ARG A 93 -15.49 10.26 9.72
C ARG A 93 -16.75 10.60 8.93
N SER A 94 -17.38 9.59 8.33
CA SER A 94 -18.63 9.74 7.56
C SER A 94 -19.82 9.23 8.36
N LYS A 95 -20.91 10.02 8.39
CA LYS A 95 -22.20 9.57 8.92
C LYS A 95 -23.03 8.83 7.86
N ALA A 96 -22.72 9.04 6.58
CA ALA A 96 -23.48 8.50 5.46
C ALA A 96 -22.94 7.14 4.99
N ASP A 97 -21.64 6.86 5.24
CA ASP A 97 -20.99 5.65 4.78
C ASP A 97 -20.56 4.81 5.99
N ALA A 98 -20.72 3.49 5.91
CA ALA A 98 -20.12 2.55 6.84
C ALA A 98 -18.60 2.44 6.59
N THR A 99 -17.85 1.93 7.56
CA THR A 99 -16.43 1.59 7.37
C THR A 99 -16.30 0.41 6.40
N SER A 100 -15.33 0.49 5.48
CA SER A 100 -15.05 -0.58 4.52
C SER A 100 -14.63 -1.86 5.24
N PHE A 101 -15.11 -2.99 4.75
CA PHE A 101 -15.02 -4.25 5.45
C PHE A 101 -14.79 -5.42 4.50
N SER A 102 -13.99 -6.39 4.93
CA SER A 102 -13.87 -7.69 4.27
C SER A 102 -14.17 -8.81 5.26
N PHE A 103 -14.86 -9.83 4.80
CA PHE A 103 -14.86 -11.13 5.45
C PHE A 103 -13.96 -12.07 4.65
N VAL A 104 -12.85 -12.48 5.25
CA VAL A 104 -11.84 -13.35 4.64
C VAL A 104 -12.04 -14.75 5.18
N MET A 105 -12.56 -15.63 4.36
CA MET A 105 -12.78 -17.05 4.69
C MET A 105 -11.51 -17.84 4.38
N VAL A 106 -10.87 -18.36 5.42
CA VAL A 106 -9.68 -19.20 5.31
C VAL A 106 -10.09 -20.65 5.60
N PRO A 107 -10.16 -21.53 4.57
CA PRO A 107 -10.49 -22.94 4.78
C PRO A 107 -9.30 -23.69 5.41
N SER A 108 -9.54 -24.89 5.96
CA SER A 108 -8.49 -25.78 6.46
C SER A 108 -7.55 -26.25 5.34
N HIS A 109 -8.03 -26.22 4.09
CA HIS A 109 -7.28 -26.56 2.87
C HIS A 109 -7.73 -25.69 1.69
N GLY A 110 -6.82 -25.38 0.77
CA GLY A 110 -7.12 -24.60 -0.42
C GLY A 110 -6.93 -23.07 -0.24
N ASN A 111 -7.50 -22.32 -1.19
CA ASN A 111 -7.33 -20.88 -1.25
C ASN A 111 -8.43 -20.13 -0.49
N ARG A 112 -8.07 -19.02 0.16
CA ARG A 112 -9.00 -18.10 0.81
C ARG A 112 -10.01 -17.51 -0.17
N ARG A 113 -11.23 -17.22 0.34
CA ARG A 113 -12.28 -16.46 -0.36
C ARG A 113 -12.53 -15.17 0.39
N ILE A 114 -12.88 -14.12 -0.34
CA ILE A 114 -13.08 -12.79 0.26
C ILE A 114 -14.41 -12.21 -0.20
N LEU A 115 -15.23 -11.79 0.74
CA LEU A 115 -16.36 -10.90 0.52
C LEU A 115 -15.96 -9.50 0.95
N HIS A 116 -16.04 -8.53 0.05
CA HIS A 116 -15.57 -7.17 0.30
C HIS A 116 -16.64 -6.13 -0.01
N THR A 117 -16.75 -5.12 0.85
CA THR A 117 -17.52 -3.90 0.59
C THR A 117 -16.62 -2.67 0.61
N LEU A 118 -16.70 -1.87 -0.44
CA LEU A 118 -15.96 -0.61 -0.53
C LEU A 118 -16.45 0.43 0.48
N ALA A 119 -17.75 0.48 0.75
CA ALA A 119 -18.38 1.41 1.70
C ALA A 119 -17.74 2.83 1.65
N ALA A 120 -17.13 3.33 2.73
CA ALA A 120 -16.51 4.66 2.78
C ALA A 120 -15.40 4.86 1.73
N ASN A 121 -14.66 3.82 1.33
CA ASN A 121 -13.67 3.92 0.25
C ASN A 121 -14.32 4.28 -1.10
N LYS A 122 -15.56 3.85 -1.35
CA LYS A 122 -16.28 4.16 -2.60
C LYS A 122 -16.50 5.66 -2.80
N THR A 123 -16.73 6.39 -1.70
CA THR A 123 -17.08 7.81 -1.72
C THR A 123 -15.92 8.71 -1.28
N PHE A 124 -14.74 8.12 -0.98
CA PHE A 124 -13.53 8.87 -0.65
C PHE A 124 -13.02 9.62 -1.88
N GLY A 125 -12.90 10.94 -1.76
CA GLY A 125 -12.51 11.80 -2.88
C GLY A 125 -11.88 13.11 -2.41
N PRO A 126 -11.61 14.08 -3.32
CA PRO A 126 -10.89 15.33 -3.02
C PRO A 126 -11.45 16.13 -1.84
N LYS A 127 -12.76 16.09 -1.62
CA LYS A 127 -13.44 16.79 -0.52
C LYS A 127 -13.10 16.25 0.87
N ASP A 128 -12.66 15.00 0.95
CA ASP A 128 -12.29 14.34 2.20
C ASP A 128 -10.81 14.56 2.56
N ILE A 129 -10.03 15.16 1.65
CA ILE A 129 -8.58 15.31 1.75
C ILE A 129 -8.21 16.70 2.27
N ASP A 130 -7.72 16.77 3.51
CA ASP A 130 -7.14 18.01 4.04
C ASP A 130 -5.70 18.16 3.54
N THR A 131 -5.52 18.90 2.44
CA THR A 131 -4.21 19.17 1.83
C THR A 131 -3.26 19.97 2.71
N LYS A 132 -3.72 20.58 3.82
CA LYS A 132 -2.85 21.24 4.81
C LYS A 132 -1.91 20.24 5.48
N LEU A 133 -2.29 18.97 5.55
CA LEU A 133 -1.43 17.90 6.07
C LEU A 133 -0.23 17.60 5.19
N PHE A 134 -0.23 18.04 3.93
CA PHE A 134 0.93 17.91 3.04
C PHE A 134 2.05 18.89 3.39
N ALA A 135 1.76 19.95 4.14
CA ALA A 135 2.73 20.98 4.47
C ALA A 135 3.92 20.40 5.27
N GLY A 136 5.10 20.50 4.69
CA GLY A 136 6.35 20.00 5.28
C GLY A 136 6.56 18.49 5.17
N ALA A 137 5.60 17.71 4.67
CA ALA A 137 5.82 16.32 4.34
C ALA A 137 6.82 16.20 3.16
N LYS A 138 7.68 15.18 3.22
CA LYS A 138 8.62 14.89 2.12
C LYS A 138 7.95 14.07 1.02
N TRP A 139 7.00 13.21 1.40
CA TRP A 139 6.29 12.33 0.49
C TRP A 139 4.80 12.34 0.76
N VAL A 140 4.01 12.27 -0.32
CA VAL A 140 2.60 11.89 -0.30
C VAL A 140 2.49 10.58 -1.09
N CYS A 141 2.01 9.52 -0.44
CA CYS A 141 1.87 8.20 -1.04
C CYS A 141 0.39 7.83 -1.12
N VAL A 142 -0.11 7.58 -2.32
CA VAL A 142 -1.49 7.11 -2.53
C VAL A 142 -1.49 5.60 -2.63
N GLY A 143 -2.28 4.93 -1.81
CA GLY A 143 -2.39 3.47 -1.78
C GLY A 143 -3.79 2.99 -2.11
N GLY A 144 -3.88 1.91 -2.91
CA GLY A 144 -5.15 1.26 -3.21
C GLY A 144 -6.01 1.95 -4.26
N LEU A 145 -5.40 2.60 -5.24
CA LEU A 145 -6.09 3.44 -6.24
C LEU A 145 -7.27 2.75 -6.93
N ALA A 146 -7.13 1.50 -7.34
CA ALA A 146 -8.20 0.76 -8.03
C ALA A 146 -9.45 0.53 -7.16
N LEU A 147 -9.34 0.72 -5.84
CA LEU A 147 -10.43 0.57 -4.87
C LEU A 147 -11.02 1.92 -4.40
N LEU A 148 -10.64 3.02 -5.06
CA LEU A 148 -11.05 4.39 -4.71
C LEU A 148 -11.72 5.09 -5.90
N PRO A 149 -12.91 4.66 -6.34
CA PRO A 149 -13.54 5.22 -7.55
C PRO A 149 -13.82 6.72 -7.46
N GLY A 150 -13.93 7.28 -6.27
CA GLY A 150 -14.06 8.73 -6.04
C GLY A 150 -12.75 9.52 -6.17
N LEU A 151 -11.63 8.85 -6.50
CA LEU A 151 -10.29 9.45 -6.61
C LEU A 151 -9.57 8.96 -7.88
N HIS A 152 -10.23 9.02 -9.00
CA HIS A 152 -9.69 8.62 -10.30
C HIS A 152 -9.42 9.82 -11.22
N GLY A 153 -8.61 9.62 -12.24
CA GLY A 153 -8.39 10.56 -13.33
C GLY A 153 -7.96 11.95 -12.86
N THR A 154 -8.74 12.96 -13.20
CA THR A 154 -8.45 14.37 -12.89
C THR A 154 -8.47 14.67 -11.39
N ASP A 155 -9.27 13.96 -10.60
CA ASP A 155 -9.34 14.15 -9.14
C ASP A 155 -8.04 13.71 -8.47
N LEU A 156 -7.50 12.56 -8.86
CA LEU A 156 -6.18 12.11 -8.43
C LEU A 156 -5.09 13.10 -8.84
N ALA A 157 -5.10 13.54 -10.09
CA ALA A 157 -4.14 14.51 -10.62
C ALA A 157 -4.14 15.82 -9.82
N GLN A 158 -5.32 16.33 -9.43
CA GLN A 158 -5.45 17.54 -8.60
C GLN A 158 -4.83 17.34 -7.21
N VAL A 159 -5.05 16.20 -6.58
CA VAL A 159 -4.47 15.88 -5.27
C VAL A 159 -2.96 15.78 -5.34
N LEU A 160 -2.42 15.07 -6.33
CA LEU A 160 -0.97 14.95 -6.54
C LEU A 160 -0.34 16.32 -6.86
N LYS A 161 -1.00 17.15 -7.68
CA LYS A 161 -0.56 18.53 -7.94
C LYS A 161 -0.54 19.38 -6.68
N ALA A 162 -1.52 19.22 -5.78
CA ALA A 162 -1.52 19.90 -4.48
C ALA A 162 -0.34 19.45 -3.61
N ALA A 163 -0.03 18.15 -3.58
CA ALA A 163 1.14 17.62 -2.89
C ALA A 163 2.45 18.20 -3.44
N LYS A 164 2.60 18.24 -4.77
CA LYS A 164 3.76 18.88 -5.42
C LYS A 164 3.87 20.37 -5.08
N LYS A 165 2.76 21.10 -5.05
CA LYS A 165 2.73 22.52 -4.66
C LYS A 165 3.15 22.73 -3.20
N ALA A 166 2.86 21.77 -2.32
CA ALA A 166 3.29 21.77 -0.93
C ALA A 166 4.78 21.38 -0.75
N GLY A 167 5.50 21.06 -1.84
CA GLY A 167 6.91 20.66 -1.83
C GLY A 167 7.15 19.17 -1.61
N ALA A 168 6.11 18.36 -1.56
CA ALA A 168 6.24 16.91 -1.40
C ALA A 168 6.55 16.21 -2.73
N GLN A 169 7.31 15.12 -2.67
CA GLN A 169 7.36 14.10 -3.71
C GLN A 169 6.13 13.20 -3.61
N THR A 170 5.77 12.52 -4.70
CA THR A 170 4.53 11.76 -4.81
C THR A 170 4.79 10.33 -5.23
N ALA A 171 4.09 9.41 -4.60
CA ALA A 171 4.14 7.99 -4.91
C ALA A 171 2.73 7.41 -5.03
N ALA A 172 2.57 6.37 -5.83
CA ALA A 172 1.33 5.64 -5.93
C ALA A 172 1.55 4.13 -5.96
N ASP A 173 0.64 3.41 -5.31
CA ASP A 173 0.42 1.98 -5.42
C ASP A 173 -1.03 1.70 -5.79
N THR A 174 -1.27 0.68 -6.59
CA THR A 174 -2.50 0.53 -7.35
C THR A 174 -3.56 -0.32 -6.66
N ALA A 175 -3.20 -1.37 -5.98
CA ALA A 175 -4.02 -2.50 -5.53
C ALA A 175 -4.55 -3.37 -6.67
N ILE A 176 -4.62 -4.67 -6.43
CA ILE A 176 -5.06 -5.65 -7.44
C ILE A 176 -6.54 -5.44 -7.75
N ASN A 177 -6.83 -5.11 -9.00
CA ASN A 177 -8.14 -5.21 -9.58
C ASN A 177 -8.01 -5.89 -10.95
N ASP A 178 -8.21 -7.19 -10.99
CA ASP A 178 -8.15 -8.03 -12.18
C ASP A 178 -9.25 -7.73 -13.21
N ARG A 179 -10.23 -6.92 -12.82
CA ARG A 179 -11.36 -6.51 -13.66
C ARG A 179 -11.08 -5.27 -14.49
N PHE A 180 -10.03 -4.50 -14.17
CA PHE A 180 -9.70 -3.28 -14.92
C PHE A 180 -9.08 -3.63 -16.27
N SER A 181 -9.74 -3.17 -17.34
CA SER A 181 -9.18 -3.15 -18.69
C SER A 181 -8.04 -2.12 -18.81
N ALA A 182 -7.24 -2.24 -19.86
CA ALA A 182 -6.21 -1.25 -20.18
C ALA A 182 -6.79 0.18 -20.37
N LYS A 183 -8.04 0.30 -20.81
CA LYS A 183 -8.74 1.58 -20.94
C LYS A 183 -9.03 2.19 -19.57
N GLU A 184 -9.59 1.41 -18.63
CA GLU A 184 -9.91 1.87 -17.27
C GLU A 184 -8.64 2.26 -16.50
N TRP A 185 -7.54 1.51 -16.63
CA TRP A 185 -6.25 1.90 -16.06
C TRP A 185 -5.73 3.22 -16.60
N ARG A 186 -5.92 3.47 -17.89
CA ARG A 186 -5.54 4.73 -18.55
C ARG A 186 -6.39 5.89 -18.04
N GLU A 187 -7.71 5.73 -18.03
CA GLU A 187 -8.64 6.74 -17.50
C GLU A 187 -8.34 7.10 -16.04
N LEU A 188 -7.94 6.11 -15.25
CA LEU A 188 -7.57 6.31 -13.84
C LEU A 188 -6.28 7.11 -13.68
N LEU A 189 -5.23 6.81 -14.45
CA LEU A 189 -3.87 7.25 -14.16
C LEU A 189 -3.30 8.31 -15.12
N GLU A 190 -3.74 8.35 -16.38
CA GLU A 190 -3.13 9.20 -17.42
C GLU A 190 -3.01 10.67 -17.02
N PRO A 191 -4.03 11.33 -16.43
CA PRO A 191 -3.92 12.71 -15.98
C PRO A 191 -2.90 12.91 -14.85
N SER A 192 -2.52 11.83 -14.17
CA SER A 192 -1.69 11.83 -12.96
C SER A 192 -0.21 11.58 -13.22
N TYR A 193 0.15 10.94 -14.34
CA TYR A 193 1.54 10.58 -14.64
C TYR A 193 2.54 11.74 -14.52
N PRO A 194 2.26 12.98 -14.99
CA PRO A 194 3.19 14.10 -14.85
C PRO A 194 3.47 14.52 -13.40
N TYR A 195 2.62 14.09 -12.47
CA TYR A 195 2.73 14.43 -11.05
C TYR A 195 3.24 13.27 -10.19
N LEU A 196 3.52 12.09 -10.78
CA LEU A 196 4.03 10.92 -10.07
C LEU A 196 5.56 10.87 -10.11
N ASP A 197 6.20 10.92 -8.95
CA ASP A 197 7.63 10.66 -8.83
C ASP A 197 7.90 9.15 -8.76
N VAL A 198 7.00 8.37 -8.14
CA VAL A 198 7.12 6.91 -7.97
C VAL A 198 5.81 6.22 -8.33
N LEU A 199 5.90 5.14 -9.11
CA LEU A 199 4.79 4.22 -9.39
C LEU A 199 5.31 2.79 -9.45
N PHE A 200 4.75 1.89 -8.61
CA PHE A 200 5.16 0.49 -8.49
C PHE A 200 3.96 -0.46 -8.48
N PRO A 201 3.29 -0.69 -9.61
CA PRO A 201 2.22 -1.69 -9.71
C PRO A 201 2.74 -3.12 -9.53
N SER A 202 1.84 -4.07 -9.28
CA SER A 202 2.11 -5.49 -9.42
C SER A 202 2.28 -5.91 -10.89
N GLU A 203 2.81 -7.10 -11.14
CA GLU A 203 3.03 -7.61 -12.50
C GLU A 203 1.73 -7.61 -13.34
N ILE A 204 0.63 -8.09 -12.75
CA ILE A 204 -0.68 -8.18 -13.44
C ILE A 204 -1.20 -6.78 -13.81
N GLU A 205 -1.16 -5.84 -12.87
CA GLU A 205 -1.58 -4.46 -13.09
C GLU A 205 -0.72 -3.77 -14.14
N ALA A 206 0.60 -3.92 -14.03
CA ALA A 206 1.55 -3.34 -14.96
C ALA A 206 1.39 -3.86 -16.39
N GLN A 207 1.11 -5.16 -16.54
CA GLN A 207 0.79 -5.76 -17.83
C GLN A 207 -0.49 -5.17 -18.42
N ALA A 208 -1.54 -5.01 -17.60
CA ALA A 208 -2.80 -4.38 -18.03
C ALA A 208 -2.61 -2.91 -18.43
N MET A 209 -1.80 -2.14 -17.67
CA MET A 209 -1.52 -0.73 -17.95
C MET A 209 -0.71 -0.51 -19.22
N THR A 210 0.27 -1.39 -19.50
CA THR A 210 1.28 -1.16 -20.53
C THR A 210 1.14 -2.05 -21.76
N GLY A 211 0.41 -3.16 -21.65
CA GLY A 211 0.31 -4.18 -22.70
C GLY A 211 1.57 -5.07 -22.82
N HIS A 212 2.56 -4.90 -21.95
CA HIS A 212 3.83 -5.64 -21.99
C HIS A 212 3.91 -6.66 -20.86
N LYS A 213 4.59 -7.79 -21.13
CA LYS A 213 4.94 -8.82 -20.13
C LYS A 213 6.40 -8.72 -19.67
N ASP A 214 7.27 -8.15 -20.49
CA ASP A 214 8.68 -7.96 -20.18
C ASP A 214 8.86 -6.82 -19.16
N PRO A 215 9.50 -7.06 -17.98
CA PRO A 215 9.63 -6.06 -16.94
C PRO A 215 10.37 -4.79 -17.39
N ARG A 216 11.37 -4.93 -18.27
CA ARG A 216 12.11 -3.78 -18.81
C ARG A 216 11.19 -2.92 -19.67
N LYS A 217 10.39 -3.53 -20.55
CA LYS A 217 9.42 -2.80 -21.39
C LYS A 217 8.35 -2.13 -20.54
N ILE A 218 7.84 -2.82 -19.51
CA ILE A 218 6.89 -2.25 -18.55
C ILE A 218 7.48 -0.98 -17.92
N CYS A 219 8.65 -1.09 -17.29
CA CYS A 219 9.29 0.04 -16.61
C CYS A 219 9.63 1.19 -17.57
N THR A 220 10.12 0.87 -18.79
CA THR A 220 10.40 1.88 -19.82
C THR A 220 9.14 2.62 -20.25
N THR A 221 8.02 1.90 -20.43
CA THR A 221 6.75 2.50 -20.82
C THR A 221 6.20 3.42 -19.73
N LEU A 222 6.16 2.97 -18.47
CA LEU A 222 5.71 3.79 -17.34
C LEU A 222 6.61 5.02 -17.14
N HIS A 223 7.93 4.87 -17.30
CA HIS A 223 8.88 5.99 -17.25
C HIS A 223 8.65 6.97 -18.39
N GLY A 224 8.34 6.47 -19.59
CA GLY A 224 7.98 7.27 -20.76
C GLY A 224 6.67 8.07 -20.59
N TYR A 225 5.77 7.63 -19.73
CA TYR A 225 4.58 8.40 -19.35
C TYR A 225 4.89 9.58 -18.41
N GLY A 226 6.13 9.72 -17.94
CA GLY A 226 6.58 10.80 -17.07
C GLY A 226 6.85 10.42 -15.63
N VAL A 227 6.66 9.15 -15.24
CA VAL A 227 6.97 8.66 -13.90
C VAL A 227 8.50 8.63 -13.70
N LYS A 228 9.03 9.30 -12.67
CA LYS A 228 10.50 9.43 -12.50
C LYS A 228 11.16 8.13 -12.04
N ILE A 229 10.51 7.37 -11.17
CA ILE A 229 10.93 6.07 -10.68
C ILE A 229 9.80 5.10 -10.96
N ALA A 230 9.88 4.43 -12.09
CA ALA A 230 8.88 3.48 -12.56
C ALA A 230 9.35 2.05 -12.25
N GLY A 231 8.55 1.26 -11.58
CA GLY A 231 8.91 -0.11 -11.26
C GLY A 231 7.75 -1.07 -11.39
N VAL A 232 8.05 -2.35 -11.24
CA VAL A 232 7.07 -3.43 -11.21
C VAL A 232 7.43 -4.45 -10.14
N LYS A 233 6.46 -4.83 -9.32
CA LYS A 233 6.58 -5.90 -8.31
C LYS A 233 6.34 -7.25 -9.00
N LEU A 234 7.28 -8.19 -8.89
CA LEU A 234 7.29 -9.48 -9.59
C LEU A 234 7.11 -10.67 -8.63
N GLY A 235 6.53 -10.44 -7.45
CA GLY A 235 6.31 -11.46 -6.43
C GLY A 235 7.63 -12.08 -5.94
N ASP A 236 7.74 -13.40 -6.01
CA ASP A 236 8.90 -14.17 -5.58
C ASP A 236 10.15 -13.98 -6.46
N LYS A 237 10.00 -13.38 -7.65
CA LYS A 237 11.11 -12.98 -8.53
C LYS A 237 11.73 -11.65 -8.09
N GLY A 238 11.08 -10.89 -7.18
CA GLY A 238 11.55 -9.59 -6.70
C GLY A 238 10.88 -8.41 -7.39
N CYS A 239 11.64 -7.47 -7.94
CA CYS A 239 11.10 -6.33 -8.66
C CYS A 239 12.08 -5.81 -9.72
N ALA A 240 11.56 -5.01 -10.66
CA ALA A 240 12.36 -4.23 -11.58
C ALA A 240 12.07 -2.73 -11.38
N VAL A 241 13.07 -1.88 -11.62
CA VAL A 241 12.97 -0.43 -11.50
C VAL A 241 13.72 0.28 -12.62
N MET A 242 13.10 1.32 -13.16
CA MET A 242 13.67 2.27 -14.12
C MET A 242 13.67 3.66 -13.51
N SER A 243 14.78 4.38 -13.66
CA SER A 243 14.91 5.79 -13.31
C SER A 243 15.94 6.44 -14.25
N LYS A 244 16.26 7.72 -14.02
CA LYS A 244 17.36 8.38 -14.71
C LYS A 244 18.72 7.68 -14.56
N GLU A 245 18.88 6.84 -13.54
CA GLU A 245 20.11 6.09 -13.26
C GLU A 245 20.20 4.79 -14.08
N GLY A 246 19.11 4.41 -14.78
CA GLY A 246 19.03 3.21 -15.59
C GLY A 246 18.01 2.20 -15.11
N TYR A 247 18.05 1.02 -15.67
CA TYR A 247 17.19 -0.11 -15.35
C TYR A 247 17.93 -1.13 -14.49
N PHE A 248 17.27 -1.58 -13.42
CA PHE A 248 17.79 -2.53 -12.46
C PHE A 248 16.75 -3.61 -12.14
N GLU A 249 17.19 -4.85 -12.04
CA GLU A 249 16.42 -5.96 -11.50
C GLU A 249 16.92 -6.27 -10.08
N ILE A 250 16.01 -6.36 -9.15
CA ILE A 250 16.29 -6.59 -7.74
C ILE A 250 15.65 -7.92 -7.35
N PRO A 251 16.45 -8.96 -7.05
CA PRO A 251 15.94 -10.27 -6.67
C PRO A 251 15.25 -10.20 -5.29
N CYS A 252 14.26 -11.08 -5.11
CA CYS A 252 13.61 -11.29 -3.83
C CYS A 252 14.57 -11.93 -2.80
N TYR A 253 14.37 -11.61 -1.51
CA TYR A 253 15.02 -12.34 -0.43
C TYR A 253 14.33 -13.68 -0.21
N LYS A 254 15.12 -14.75 -0.15
CA LYS A 254 14.62 -16.11 0.12
C LYS A 254 14.29 -16.24 1.60
N VAL A 255 13.02 -16.32 1.93
CA VAL A 255 12.48 -16.49 3.30
C VAL A 255 11.35 -17.50 3.28
N LYS A 256 10.99 -18.06 4.44
CA LYS A 256 9.79 -18.89 4.56
C LYS A 256 8.56 -17.97 4.44
N CYS A 257 7.78 -18.15 3.39
CA CYS A 257 6.53 -17.43 3.20
C CYS A 257 5.42 -18.12 4.01
N VAL A 258 4.72 -17.32 4.83
CA VAL A 258 3.56 -17.72 5.64
C VAL A 258 2.30 -17.09 5.09
N ASP A 259 2.34 -15.75 4.82
CA ASP A 259 1.22 -14.99 4.28
C ASP A 259 1.75 -13.88 3.36
N THR A 260 1.18 -13.74 2.17
CA THR A 260 1.56 -12.70 1.20
C THR A 260 0.75 -11.41 1.35
N CYS A 261 -0.20 -11.35 2.27
CA CYS A 261 -1.03 -10.17 2.50
C CYS A 261 -0.15 -8.97 2.90
N GLY A 262 -0.38 -7.81 2.27
CA GLY A 262 0.37 -6.58 2.56
C GLY A 262 1.81 -6.54 2.06
N ALA A 263 2.30 -7.59 1.37
CA ALA A 263 3.69 -7.63 0.88
C ALA A 263 4.02 -6.44 -0.05
N GLY A 264 3.08 -6.06 -0.93
CA GLY A 264 3.20 -4.90 -1.82
C GLY A 264 3.22 -3.58 -1.07
N ASP A 265 2.36 -3.43 -0.06
CA ASP A 265 2.27 -2.24 0.79
C ASP A 265 3.54 -2.06 1.61
N CYS A 266 4.05 -3.15 2.16
CA CYS A 266 5.31 -3.19 2.92
C CYS A 266 6.52 -2.93 2.03
N PHE A 267 6.50 -3.40 0.77
CA PHE A 267 7.51 -3.03 -0.22
C PHE A 267 7.51 -1.51 -0.44
N MET A 268 6.34 -0.92 -0.67
CA MET A 268 6.21 0.52 -0.85
C MET A 268 6.71 1.30 0.37
N ALA A 269 6.39 0.84 1.58
CA ALA A 269 6.88 1.45 2.83
C ALA A 269 8.41 1.42 2.91
N GLY A 270 9.04 0.29 2.61
CA GLY A 270 10.50 0.16 2.60
C GLY A 270 11.17 0.98 1.51
N LEU A 271 10.59 1.03 0.31
CA LEU A 271 11.05 1.88 -0.80
C LEU A 271 11.05 3.36 -0.40
N LEU A 272 9.93 3.86 0.14
CA LEU A 272 9.81 5.25 0.58
C LEU A 272 10.74 5.57 1.75
N ALA A 273 10.92 4.65 2.71
CA ALA A 273 11.89 4.79 3.79
C ALA A 273 13.33 4.89 3.28
N GLY A 274 13.68 4.17 2.22
CA GLY A 274 14.97 4.25 1.53
C GLY A 274 15.16 5.57 0.81
N LEU A 275 14.19 6.00 0.01
CA LEU A 275 14.22 7.27 -0.72
C LEU A 275 14.30 8.47 0.24
N LEU A 276 13.57 8.43 1.36
CA LEU A 276 13.63 9.46 2.40
C LEU A 276 15.02 9.57 3.04
N ARG A 277 15.78 8.47 3.07
CA ARG A 277 17.17 8.42 3.55
C ARG A 277 18.20 8.81 2.49
N GLY A 278 17.76 9.17 1.28
CA GLY A 278 18.63 9.56 0.17
C GLY A 278 19.23 8.36 -0.59
N TYR A 279 18.68 7.16 -0.44
CA TYR A 279 19.14 6.01 -1.21
C TYR A 279 18.80 6.19 -2.69
N ALA A 280 19.67 5.72 -3.56
CA ALA A 280 19.39 5.56 -4.99
C ALA A 280 18.16 4.67 -5.22
N PRO A 281 17.39 4.83 -6.31
CA PRO A 281 16.15 4.07 -6.55
C PRO A 281 16.31 2.56 -6.43
N ALA A 282 17.40 2.00 -6.96
CA ALA A 282 17.68 0.56 -6.87
C ALA A 282 17.96 0.10 -5.43
N GLU A 283 18.67 0.91 -4.63
CA GLU A 283 18.94 0.61 -3.22
C GLU A 283 17.68 0.75 -2.37
N ALA A 284 16.86 1.77 -2.64
CA ALA A 284 15.57 1.94 -1.99
C ALA A 284 14.62 0.77 -2.31
N ALA A 285 14.60 0.27 -3.55
CA ALA A 285 13.84 -0.91 -3.93
C ALA A 285 14.34 -2.19 -3.23
N ARG A 286 15.67 -2.33 -3.01
CA ARG A 286 16.22 -3.41 -2.17
C ARG A 286 15.73 -3.33 -0.72
N LEU A 287 15.65 -2.13 -0.16
CA LEU A 287 15.06 -1.95 1.18
C LEU A 287 13.58 -2.31 1.17
N GLY A 288 12.83 -1.94 0.13
CA GLY A 288 11.45 -2.37 -0.10
C GLY A 288 11.31 -3.89 -0.08
N SER A 289 12.14 -4.60 -0.85
CA SER A 289 12.18 -6.07 -0.87
C SER A 289 12.51 -6.68 0.50
N ALA A 290 13.39 -6.06 1.29
CA ALA A 290 13.73 -6.53 2.62
C ALA A 290 12.58 -6.36 3.62
N VAL A 291 11.86 -5.23 3.57
CA VAL A 291 10.67 -5.01 4.41
C VAL A 291 9.57 -6.00 4.01
N SER A 292 9.31 -6.17 2.71
CA SER A 292 8.36 -7.18 2.20
C SER A 292 8.73 -8.60 2.65
N ALA A 293 10.02 -8.96 2.64
CA ALA A 293 10.49 -10.26 3.12
C ALA A 293 10.18 -10.49 4.61
N HIS A 294 10.22 -9.47 5.44
CA HIS A 294 9.77 -9.57 6.83
C HIS A 294 8.24 -9.70 6.94
N CYS A 295 7.49 -8.97 6.12
CA CYS A 295 6.03 -9.04 6.06
C CYS A 295 5.56 -10.49 5.85
N VAL A 296 6.05 -11.16 4.81
CA VAL A 296 5.53 -12.47 4.39
C VAL A 296 5.85 -13.62 5.36
N GLN A 297 6.64 -13.40 6.40
CA GLN A 297 7.00 -14.41 7.41
C GLN A 297 5.99 -14.52 8.57
N ALA A 298 4.95 -13.69 8.60
CA ALA A 298 3.91 -13.71 9.64
C ALA A 298 2.53 -13.57 9.02
N ILE A 299 1.49 -14.04 9.73
CA ILE A 299 0.10 -13.81 9.34
C ILE A 299 -0.26 -12.35 9.59
N GLY A 300 -0.96 -11.73 8.63
CA GLY A 300 -1.39 -10.32 8.67
C GLY A 300 -0.40 -9.35 8.04
N ALA A 301 -0.96 -8.31 7.41
CA ALA A 301 -0.29 -7.44 6.44
C ALA A 301 0.94 -6.69 6.97
N THR A 302 1.04 -6.44 8.28
CA THR A 302 2.17 -5.68 8.85
C THR A 302 2.75 -6.32 10.12
N THR A 303 2.23 -7.46 10.55
CA THR A 303 2.61 -8.11 11.81
C THR A 303 4.11 -8.43 11.87
N GLY A 304 4.68 -8.93 10.77
CA GLY A 304 6.09 -9.32 10.68
C GLY A 304 7.09 -8.17 10.61
N ILE A 305 6.64 -6.90 10.49
CA ILE A 305 7.55 -5.76 10.27
C ILE A 305 8.26 -5.36 11.56
N PRO A 306 9.61 -5.48 11.62
CA PRO A 306 10.40 -5.04 12.77
C PRO A 306 10.85 -3.59 12.61
N ALA A 307 11.50 -3.04 13.65
CA ALA A 307 12.18 -1.75 13.55
C ALA A 307 13.24 -1.73 12.42
N LEU A 308 13.43 -0.58 11.78
CA LEU A 308 14.30 -0.40 10.62
C LEU A 308 15.73 -0.93 10.82
N LYS A 309 16.29 -0.77 12.04
CA LYS A 309 17.63 -1.30 12.37
C LYS A 309 17.75 -2.81 12.09
N LYS A 310 16.70 -3.59 12.41
CA LYS A 310 16.67 -5.04 12.18
C LYS A 310 16.57 -5.37 10.68
N VAL A 311 15.77 -4.62 9.92
CA VAL A 311 15.68 -4.75 8.46
C VAL A 311 17.04 -4.49 7.79
N LEU A 312 17.74 -3.41 8.18
CA LEU A 312 19.06 -3.08 7.65
C LEU A 312 20.12 -4.14 8.01
N SER A 313 20.03 -4.72 9.20
CA SER A 313 20.91 -5.84 9.59
C SER A 313 20.67 -7.09 8.75
N PHE A 314 19.40 -7.41 8.48
CA PHE A 314 19.02 -8.52 7.61
C PHE A 314 19.55 -8.33 6.18
N GLN A 315 19.44 -7.12 5.61
CA GLN A 315 20.00 -6.81 4.29
C GLN A 315 21.52 -7.07 4.21
N LYS A 316 22.27 -6.61 5.23
CA LYS A 316 23.73 -6.77 5.29
C LYS A 316 24.15 -8.25 5.36
N GLN A 317 23.42 -9.06 6.13
CA GLN A 317 23.71 -10.50 6.26
C GLN A 317 23.43 -11.25 4.95
N SER A 318 22.27 -10.98 4.32
CA SER A 318 21.87 -11.61 3.06
C SER A 318 22.75 -11.21 1.86
N GLY A 319 23.36 -10.02 1.88
CA GLY A 319 24.31 -9.56 0.87
C GLY A 319 25.68 -10.25 0.94
N ARG A 320 26.09 -10.69 2.14
CA ARG A 320 27.39 -11.40 2.33
C ARG A 320 27.36 -12.85 1.88
N SER A 321 26.22 -13.51 1.88
CA SER A 321 26.10 -14.91 1.45
C SER A 321 26.15 -15.11 -0.08
N LYS A 322 26.19 -14.03 -0.86
CA LYS A 322 26.32 -14.09 -2.35
C LYS A 322 27.74 -13.78 -2.85
N SER A 323 28.67 -13.44 -1.96
CA SER A 323 30.08 -13.14 -2.28
C SER A 323 31.08 -14.18 -1.74
N ALA A 324 30.59 -15.35 -1.33
CA ALA A 324 31.41 -16.50 -0.92
C ALA A 324 31.26 -17.66 -1.89
#